data_9dc30c3717de15877e21def36adc19b1
#
_entry.id   9dc30c3717de15877e21def36adc19b1
#
_cell.length_a   1.000
_cell.length_b   1.000
_cell.length_c   1.000
_cell.angle_alpha   90.00
_cell.angle_beta   90.00
_cell.angle_gamma   90.00
#
_symmetry.space_group_name_H-M   'P 1'
#
loop_
_entity.id
_entity.type
_entity.pdbx_description
1 polymer ?
#
loop_
_entity_poly.entity_id
_entity_poly.type
_entity_poly.pdbx_seq_one_letter_code
_entity_poly.pdbx_strand_id
1 'polypeptide(L)'
;MKETIIAIGNGGYNLATDLIVAGLFPDARLIVCDTNEKDLEKNSVNAVESFLLEKLRKSVKAGDTTLVDDIVEKASDSVIVCATLGGMTGSKYAPLIALDAILKGKFVCSFFSMPYGFEGEQKTKRAINARMQLIASSNLAVQQNNDRLKEVESLGLNDIDKPFVETIKSAMSHKSLAELANNPSNAELQAYIPEEYRIKDIPLIWIRNDCYPGIADEDRKGIFNIY
;
A
#
# COMPACT_ATOMS: atom_id res chain seq x y z
N MET A 1 -14.13 5.66 12.82
CA MET A 1 -13.56 6.78 12.01
C MET A 1 -13.71 6.34 10.56
N LYS A 2 -14.15 7.21 9.68
CA LYS A 2 -14.39 6.82 8.27
C LYS A 2 -13.07 6.88 7.53
N GLU A 3 -12.61 5.76 6.99
CA GLU A 3 -11.34 5.66 6.28
C GLU A 3 -11.47 6.20 4.85
N THR A 4 -10.35 6.64 4.28
CA THR A 4 -10.21 6.85 2.83
C THR A 4 -9.19 5.85 2.29
N ILE A 5 -9.62 5.02 1.34
CA ILE A 5 -8.73 4.14 0.59
C ILE A 5 -8.26 4.89 -0.65
N ILE A 6 -6.95 5.03 -0.80
CA ILE A 6 -6.31 5.60 -1.99
C ILE A 6 -5.67 4.45 -2.77
N ALA A 7 -6.30 4.09 -3.87
CA ALA A 7 -5.85 3.02 -4.77
C ALA A 7 -4.95 3.58 -5.87
N ILE A 8 -3.72 3.09 -5.96
CA ILE A 8 -2.68 3.67 -6.85
C ILE A 8 -2.25 2.66 -7.90
N GLY A 9 -2.58 2.95 -9.15
CA GLY A 9 -2.39 2.06 -10.28
C GLY A 9 -3.39 0.90 -10.30
N ASN A 10 -3.44 0.18 -11.39
CA ASN A 10 -4.41 -0.91 -11.58
C ASN A 10 -4.30 -2.01 -10.51
N GLY A 11 -3.08 -2.41 -10.12
CA GLY A 11 -2.90 -3.41 -9.06
C GLY A 11 -3.32 -2.91 -7.68
N GLY A 12 -3.10 -1.61 -7.37
CA GLY A 12 -3.61 -1.00 -6.14
C GLY A 12 -5.13 -0.93 -6.10
N TYR A 13 -5.76 -0.69 -7.25
CA TYR A 13 -7.21 -0.72 -7.40
C TYR A 13 -7.79 -2.13 -7.16
N ASN A 14 -7.17 -3.18 -7.73
CA ASN A 14 -7.61 -4.55 -7.52
C ASN A 14 -7.55 -4.90 -6.02
N LEU A 15 -6.43 -4.65 -5.36
CA LEU A 15 -6.28 -4.90 -3.92
C LEU A 15 -7.31 -4.12 -3.09
N ALA A 16 -7.52 -2.83 -3.38
CA ALA A 16 -8.51 -2.01 -2.69
C ALA A 16 -9.94 -2.56 -2.87
N THR A 17 -10.28 -2.99 -4.09
CA THR A 17 -11.58 -3.57 -4.41
C THR A 17 -11.80 -4.87 -3.66
N ASP A 18 -10.80 -5.75 -3.60
CA ASP A 18 -10.89 -7.03 -2.90
C ASP A 18 -11.10 -6.83 -1.39
N LEU A 19 -10.42 -5.84 -0.78
CA LEU A 19 -10.64 -5.46 0.61
C LEU A 19 -12.08 -4.96 0.86
N ILE A 20 -12.60 -4.12 -0.02
CA ILE A 20 -13.98 -3.58 0.08
C ILE A 20 -15.00 -4.69 -0.10
N VAL A 21 -14.84 -5.56 -1.11
CA VAL A 21 -15.73 -6.69 -1.39
C VAL A 21 -15.74 -7.70 -0.24
N ALA A 22 -14.60 -7.88 0.43
CA ALA A 22 -14.50 -8.69 1.64
C ALA A 22 -15.21 -8.08 2.87
N GLY A 23 -15.75 -6.86 2.75
CA GLY A 23 -16.47 -6.16 3.81
C GLY A 23 -15.57 -5.55 4.89
N LEU A 24 -14.28 -5.34 4.60
CA LEU A 24 -13.31 -4.86 5.57
C LEU A 24 -13.46 -3.37 5.91
N PHE A 25 -13.86 -2.58 4.94
CA PHE A 25 -14.00 -1.13 5.05
C PHE A 25 -15.30 -0.67 4.41
N PRO A 26 -16.48 -1.04 4.98
CA PRO A 26 -17.78 -0.86 4.32
C PRO A 26 -18.16 0.61 4.09
N ASP A 27 -17.65 1.50 4.93
CA ASP A 27 -17.93 2.95 4.88
C ASP A 27 -16.78 3.77 4.29
N ALA A 28 -15.72 3.12 3.80
CA ALA A 28 -14.56 3.83 3.28
C ALA A 28 -14.89 4.57 1.98
N ARG A 29 -14.28 5.75 1.84
CA ARG A 29 -14.26 6.47 0.57
C ARG A 29 -13.15 5.91 -0.30
N LEU A 30 -13.42 5.62 -1.56
CA LEU A 30 -12.42 5.17 -2.51
C LEU A 30 -11.98 6.34 -3.41
N ILE A 31 -10.68 6.64 -3.39
CA ILE A 31 -10.00 7.54 -4.33
C ILE A 31 -9.12 6.69 -5.24
N VAL A 32 -9.23 6.87 -6.55
CA VAL A 32 -8.44 6.11 -7.54
C VAL A 32 -7.46 7.04 -8.24
N CYS A 33 -6.20 6.62 -8.30
CA CYS A 33 -5.11 7.37 -8.92
C CYS A 33 -4.38 6.51 -9.95
N ASP A 34 -4.23 6.95 -11.17
CA ASP A 34 -3.42 6.26 -12.18
C ASP A 34 -2.71 7.25 -13.12
N THR A 35 -1.61 6.81 -13.73
CA THR A 35 -0.90 7.52 -14.79
C THR A 35 -1.42 7.15 -16.19
N ASN A 36 -2.30 6.18 -16.30
CA ASN A 36 -2.94 5.73 -17.52
C ASN A 36 -4.42 6.12 -17.50
N GLU A 37 -4.81 7.00 -18.38
CA GLU A 37 -6.18 7.52 -18.47
C GLU A 37 -7.22 6.41 -18.69
N LYS A 38 -6.94 5.43 -19.55
CA LYS A 38 -7.86 4.29 -19.80
C LYS A 38 -8.07 3.40 -18.58
N ASP A 39 -6.98 3.14 -17.83
CA ASP A 39 -7.07 2.37 -16.60
C ASP A 39 -7.80 3.17 -15.52
N LEU A 40 -7.57 4.49 -15.46
CA LEU A 40 -8.27 5.39 -14.56
C LEU A 40 -9.77 5.41 -14.84
N GLU A 41 -10.19 5.61 -16.10
CA GLU A 41 -11.60 5.59 -16.50
C GLU A 41 -12.28 4.27 -16.12
N LYS A 42 -11.65 3.15 -16.44
CA LYS A 42 -12.16 1.81 -16.11
C LYS A 42 -12.36 1.62 -14.60
N ASN A 43 -11.41 2.07 -13.81
CA ASN A 43 -11.33 1.83 -12.36
C ASN A 43 -12.12 2.87 -11.54
N SER A 44 -12.57 3.96 -12.16
CA SER A 44 -13.26 5.06 -11.46
C SER A 44 -14.74 4.82 -11.22
N VAL A 45 -15.32 3.75 -11.73
CA VAL A 45 -16.79 3.50 -11.71
C VAL A 45 -17.35 3.52 -10.27
N ASN A 46 -16.60 3.02 -9.30
CA ASN A 46 -17.00 2.96 -7.88
C ASN A 46 -16.21 3.97 -7.00
N ALA A 47 -15.39 4.81 -7.60
CA ALA A 47 -14.61 5.79 -6.87
C ALA A 47 -15.45 7.03 -6.54
N VAL A 48 -15.22 7.62 -5.36
CA VAL A 48 -15.78 8.93 -5.01
C VAL A 48 -15.07 10.04 -5.80
N GLU A 49 -13.77 9.85 -6.01
CA GLU A 49 -12.91 10.76 -6.79
C GLU A 49 -11.82 9.97 -7.52
N SER A 50 -11.36 10.53 -8.63
CA SER A 50 -10.27 9.96 -9.41
C SER A 50 -9.27 11.03 -9.87
N PHE A 51 -8.00 10.68 -9.91
CA PHE A 51 -6.91 11.58 -10.25
C PHE A 51 -6.01 10.97 -11.31
N LEU A 52 -5.87 11.68 -12.44
CA LEU A 52 -4.89 11.33 -13.47
C LEU A 52 -3.52 11.88 -13.04
N LEU A 53 -2.64 10.95 -12.66
CA LEU A 53 -1.28 11.27 -12.25
C LEU A 53 -0.40 11.52 -13.48
N GLU A 54 0.51 12.47 -13.40
CA GLU A 54 1.43 12.75 -14.51
C GLU A 54 2.41 11.59 -14.75
N LYS A 55 2.61 11.24 -16.03
CA LYS A 55 3.71 10.37 -16.47
C LYS A 55 5.02 11.15 -16.39
N LEU A 56 5.55 11.32 -15.19
CA LEU A 56 6.79 12.07 -15.00
C LEU A 56 7.97 11.35 -15.66
N ARG A 57 8.34 11.81 -16.85
CA ARG A 57 9.55 11.39 -17.54
C ARG A 57 10.82 12.10 -17.03
N LYS A 58 10.68 13.16 -16.25
CA LYS A 58 11.79 13.91 -15.65
C LYS A 58 11.45 14.19 -14.19
N SER A 59 12.47 14.19 -13.35
CA SER A 59 12.39 14.46 -11.92
C SER A 59 11.27 15.45 -11.58
N VAL A 60 10.37 15.02 -10.68
CA VAL A 60 9.58 15.98 -9.92
C VAL A 60 10.61 16.88 -9.26
N LYS A 61 10.70 18.14 -9.68
CA LYS A 61 11.44 19.11 -8.86
C LYS A 61 10.78 19.04 -7.49
N ALA A 62 11.58 18.87 -6.45
CA ALA A 62 11.12 19.03 -5.10
C ALA A 62 10.33 20.36 -5.05
N GLY A 63 9.01 20.28 -4.86
CA GLY A 63 8.14 21.45 -4.86
C GLY A 63 6.91 21.40 -5.76
N ASP A 64 6.78 20.44 -6.69
CA ASP A 64 5.54 20.30 -7.48
C ASP A 64 4.68 19.16 -6.91
N THR A 65 4.18 19.38 -5.70
CA THR A 65 3.37 18.42 -4.92
C THR A 65 1.89 18.74 -4.99
N THR A 66 1.46 19.75 -5.73
CA THR A 66 0.07 20.25 -5.72
C THR A 66 -0.96 19.13 -5.91
N LEU A 67 -0.72 18.22 -6.86
CA LEU A 67 -1.64 17.11 -7.10
C LEU A 67 -1.66 16.08 -5.95
N VAL A 68 -0.51 15.81 -5.33
CA VAL A 68 -0.42 14.93 -4.16
C VAL A 68 -1.10 15.60 -2.96
N ASP A 69 -0.86 16.90 -2.76
CA ASP A 69 -1.54 17.73 -1.75
C ASP A 69 -3.05 17.66 -1.93
N ASP A 70 -3.57 17.86 -3.14
CA ASP A 70 -5.00 17.82 -3.45
C ASP A 70 -5.62 16.46 -3.12
N ILE A 71 -4.94 15.37 -3.46
CA ILE A 71 -5.39 14.00 -3.15
C ILE A 71 -5.49 13.80 -1.64
N VAL A 72 -4.45 14.19 -0.91
CA VAL A 72 -4.38 13.98 0.54
C VAL A 72 -5.32 14.90 1.30
N GLU A 73 -5.55 16.13 0.86
CA GLU A 73 -6.53 17.04 1.46
C GLU A 73 -7.97 16.51 1.40
N LYS A 74 -8.31 15.79 0.33
CA LYS A 74 -9.62 15.15 0.17
C LYS A 74 -9.79 13.88 0.98
N ALA A 75 -8.70 13.31 1.48
CA ALA A 75 -8.74 12.11 2.31
C ALA A 75 -9.11 12.44 3.77
N SER A 76 -9.75 11.49 4.44
CA SER A 76 -10.03 11.54 5.88
C SER A 76 -8.75 11.48 6.72
N ASP A 77 -8.89 11.61 8.06
CA ASP A 77 -7.75 11.49 8.98
C ASP A 77 -7.16 10.08 9.06
N SER A 78 -7.87 9.06 8.55
CA SER A 78 -7.39 7.69 8.43
C SER A 78 -7.30 7.32 6.94
N VAL A 79 -6.07 7.13 6.46
CA VAL A 79 -5.76 6.87 5.06
C VAL A 79 -5.21 5.45 4.89
N ILE A 80 -5.78 4.72 3.94
CA ILE A 80 -5.30 3.41 3.52
C ILE A 80 -4.75 3.54 2.10
N VAL A 81 -3.44 3.38 1.93
CA VAL A 81 -2.77 3.41 0.63
C VAL A 81 -2.65 1.99 0.09
N CYS A 82 -3.28 1.71 -1.04
CA CYS A 82 -3.19 0.41 -1.72
C CYS A 82 -2.36 0.53 -3.00
N ALA A 83 -1.32 -0.30 -3.14
CA ALA A 83 -0.44 -0.27 -4.32
C ALA A 83 0.18 -1.64 -4.63
N THR A 84 0.50 -1.88 -5.90
CA THR A 84 1.46 -2.92 -6.31
C THR A 84 2.78 -2.24 -6.68
N LEU A 85 3.86 -2.70 -6.07
CA LEU A 85 5.18 -2.12 -6.31
C LEU A 85 5.87 -2.79 -7.51
N GLY A 86 6.90 -2.14 -8.05
CA GLY A 86 7.59 -2.58 -9.27
C GLY A 86 7.08 -1.90 -10.54
N GLY A 87 5.79 -1.58 -10.62
CA GLY A 87 5.22 -0.73 -11.65
C GLY A 87 5.63 0.75 -11.48
N MET A 88 5.42 1.56 -12.56
CA MET A 88 5.80 2.98 -12.51
C MET A 88 4.88 3.78 -11.60
N THR A 89 3.57 3.57 -11.69
CA THR A 89 2.56 4.34 -10.95
C THR A 89 2.64 4.06 -9.44
N GLY A 90 2.48 2.79 -9.04
CA GLY A 90 2.48 2.41 -7.63
C GLY A 90 3.78 2.72 -6.90
N SER A 91 4.93 2.35 -7.49
CA SER A 91 6.23 2.58 -6.86
C SER A 91 6.59 4.06 -6.70
N LYS A 92 6.06 4.93 -7.55
CA LYS A 92 6.36 6.35 -7.48
C LYS A 92 5.42 7.10 -6.55
N TYR A 93 4.12 6.91 -6.76
CA TYR A 93 3.12 7.76 -6.11
C TYR A 93 2.66 7.26 -4.74
N ALA A 94 2.70 5.94 -4.47
CA ALA A 94 2.30 5.44 -3.16
C ALA A 94 3.16 6.01 -2.02
N PRO A 95 4.50 6.01 -2.12
CA PRO A 95 5.33 6.63 -1.08
C PRO A 95 5.11 8.13 -0.94
N LEU A 96 4.90 8.86 -2.03
CA LEU A 96 4.68 10.32 -1.99
C LEU A 96 3.36 10.66 -1.30
N ILE A 97 2.28 9.96 -1.64
CA ILE A 97 0.96 10.16 -1.02
C ILE A 97 1.01 9.77 0.46
N ALA A 98 1.65 8.65 0.81
CA ALA A 98 1.81 8.24 2.19
C ALA A 98 2.63 9.25 3.00
N LEU A 99 3.72 9.78 2.42
CA LEU A 99 4.56 10.79 3.06
C LEU A 99 3.77 12.08 3.33
N ASP A 100 3.05 12.59 2.33
CA ASP A 100 2.28 13.82 2.50
C ASP A 100 1.18 13.63 3.54
N ALA A 101 0.50 12.48 3.53
CA ALA A 101 -0.53 12.16 4.51
C ALA A 101 0.02 12.12 5.95
N ILE A 102 1.17 11.47 6.17
CA ILE A 102 1.77 11.40 7.52
C ILE A 102 2.30 12.77 7.98
N LEU A 103 2.83 13.58 7.07
CA LEU A 103 3.28 14.95 7.37
C LEU A 103 2.12 15.89 7.74
N LYS A 104 0.93 15.60 7.21
CA LYS A 104 -0.32 16.30 7.58
C LYS A 104 -0.98 15.72 8.84
N GLY A 105 -0.30 14.82 9.56
CA GLY A 105 -0.78 14.25 10.83
C GLY A 105 -1.87 13.19 10.69
N LYS A 106 -2.11 12.67 9.47
CA LYS A 106 -3.09 11.61 9.26
C LYS A 106 -2.52 10.25 9.70
N PHE A 107 -3.40 9.34 10.15
CA PHE A 107 -3.04 7.94 10.34
C PHE A 107 -2.92 7.25 8.98
N VAL A 108 -1.77 6.67 8.68
CA VAL A 108 -1.47 6.06 7.40
C VAL A 108 -1.24 4.56 7.56
N CYS A 109 -2.06 3.77 6.87
CA CYS A 109 -1.88 2.35 6.70
C CYS A 109 -1.57 2.05 5.23
N SER A 110 -0.45 1.39 4.94
CA SER A 110 -0.08 1.04 3.56
C SER A 110 -0.18 -0.47 3.34
N PHE A 111 -0.98 -0.86 2.37
CA PHE A 111 -1.15 -2.23 1.90
C PHE A 111 -0.56 -2.38 0.51
N PHE A 112 0.44 -3.24 0.36
CA PHE A 112 1.11 -3.34 -0.92
C PHE A 112 1.68 -4.73 -1.21
N SER A 113 1.81 -5.04 -2.50
CA SER A 113 2.46 -6.26 -2.96
C SER A 113 3.80 -5.97 -3.64
N MET A 114 4.75 -6.90 -3.45
CA MET A 114 6.02 -6.93 -4.17
C MET A 114 5.87 -7.73 -5.47
N PRO A 115 6.60 -7.36 -6.54
CA PRO A 115 6.56 -8.07 -7.81
C PRO A 115 7.11 -9.50 -7.68
N TYR A 116 6.79 -10.33 -8.66
CA TYR A 116 7.47 -11.61 -8.85
C TYR A 116 8.92 -11.41 -9.32
N GLY A 117 9.84 -12.27 -8.89
CA GLY A 117 11.23 -12.21 -9.32
C GLY A 117 11.41 -12.35 -10.83
N PHE A 118 10.54 -13.12 -11.51
CA PHE A 118 10.57 -13.27 -12.96
C PHE A 118 10.16 -12.02 -13.74
N GLU A 119 9.57 -11.00 -13.10
CA GLU A 119 9.20 -9.74 -13.75
C GLU A 119 10.41 -8.85 -14.09
N GLY A 120 11.58 -9.23 -13.62
CA GLY A 120 12.87 -8.64 -13.98
C GLY A 120 13.45 -7.70 -12.92
N GLU A 121 14.77 -7.61 -12.96
CA GLU A 121 15.59 -6.92 -11.95
C GLU A 121 15.24 -5.43 -11.78
N GLN A 122 14.91 -4.73 -12.87
CA GLN A 122 14.54 -3.31 -12.79
C GLN A 122 13.25 -3.08 -12.01
N LYS A 123 12.25 -3.95 -12.17
CA LYS A 123 11.01 -3.89 -11.38
C LYS A 123 11.29 -4.18 -9.91
N THR A 124 12.10 -5.20 -9.64
CA THR A 124 12.47 -5.58 -8.27
C THR A 124 13.23 -4.46 -7.57
N LYS A 125 14.23 -3.85 -8.21
CA LYS A 125 14.96 -2.70 -7.64
C LYS A 125 14.04 -1.52 -7.34
N ARG A 126 13.14 -1.19 -8.26
CA ARG A 126 12.15 -0.12 -8.07
C ARG A 126 11.21 -0.41 -6.90
N ALA A 127 10.74 -1.65 -6.80
CA ALA A 127 9.89 -2.09 -5.70
C ALA A 127 10.58 -2.00 -4.34
N ILE A 128 11.85 -2.42 -4.25
CA ILE A 128 12.64 -2.36 -3.01
C ILE A 128 12.76 -0.91 -2.53
N ASN A 129 13.10 0.02 -3.43
CA ASN A 129 13.22 1.44 -3.08
C ASN A 129 11.89 2.02 -2.62
N ALA A 130 10.80 1.78 -3.37
CA ALA A 130 9.48 2.26 -3.01
C ALA A 130 8.98 1.65 -1.69
N ARG A 131 9.27 0.38 -1.43
CA ARG A 131 8.98 -0.31 -0.18
C ARG A 131 9.58 0.40 1.02
N MET A 132 10.88 0.73 0.96
CA MET A 132 11.58 1.41 2.06
C MET A 132 10.92 2.76 2.39
N GLN A 133 10.61 3.54 1.35
CA GLN A 133 9.97 4.84 1.50
C GLN A 133 8.54 4.70 2.05
N LEU A 134 7.77 3.74 1.55
CA LEU A 134 6.39 3.51 1.96
C LEU A 134 6.30 3.08 3.43
N ILE A 135 7.21 2.19 3.86
CA ILE A 135 7.33 1.79 5.26
C ILE A 135 7.65 2.98 6.16
N ALA A 136 8.63 3.82 5.76
CA ALA A 136 9.03 4.99 6.53
C ALA A 136 7.91 6.06 6.63
N SER A 137 6.93 6.00 5.73
CA SER A 137 5.82 6.97 5.64
C SER A 137 4.48 6.40 6.12
N SER A 138 4.48 5.31 6.88
CA SER A 138 3.25 4.66 7.35
C SER A 138 3.32 4.38 8.85
N ASN A 139 2.18 4.48 9.53
CA ASN A 139 2.00 4.01 10.90
C ASN A 139 1.94 2.47 10.93
N LEU A 140 1.33 1.88 9.88
CA LEU A 140 1.26 0.45 9.66
C LEU A 140 1.54 0.17 8.19
N ALA A 141 2.49 -0.71 7.91
CA ALA A 141 2.77 -1.18 6.56
C ALA A 141 2.62 -2.70 6.49
N VAL A 142 1.78 -3.18 5.59
CA VAL A 142 1.56 -4.60 5.36
C VAL A 142 1.97 -4.94 3.94
N GLN A 143 2.94 -5.83 3.83
CA GLN A 143 3.52 -6.24 2.57
C GLN A 143 3.11 -7.67 2.23
N GLN A 144 2.68 -7.90 1.01
CA GLN A 144 2.59 -9.23 0.41
C GLN A 144 3.80 -9.47 -0.49
N ASN A 145 4.39 -10.66 -0.40
CA ASN A 145 5.46 -11.08 -1.30
C ASN A 145 4.92 -12.11 -2.31
N ASN A 146 4.64 -11.66 -3.53
CA ASN A 146 4.08 -12.52 -4.57
C ASN A 146 5.00 -13.67 -4.94
N ASP A 147 6.31 -13.51 -4.85
CA ASP A 147 7.27 -14.58 -5.13
C ASP A 147 7.14 -15.77 -4.17
N ARG A 148 6.72 -15.50 -2.93
CA ARG A 148 6.48 -16.56 -1.95
C ARG A 148 5.14 -17.24 -2.14
N LEU A 149 4.13 -16.50 -2.59
CA LEU A 149 2.79 -17.04 -2.82
C LEU A 149 2.74 -18.07 -3.95
N LYS A 150 3.67 -18.06 -4.89
CA LYS A 150 3.76 -19.10 -5.92
C LYS A 150 4.02 -20.52 -5.36
N GLU A 151 4.47 -20.62 -4.11
CA GLU A 151 4.68 -21.90 -3.42
C GLU A 151 3.37 -22.48 -2.88
N VAL A 152 2.28 -21.71 -2.91
CA VAL A 152 0.92 -22.16 -2.53
C VAL A 152 0.26 -22.79 -3.75
N GLU A 153 0.27 -24.12 -3.84
CA GLU A 153 -0.21 -24.89 -5.00
C GLU A 153 -1.67 -24.60 -5.39
N SER A 154 -2.51 -24.26 -4.42
CA SER A 154 -3.94 -24.00 -4.63
C SER A 154 -4.25 -22.59 -5.14
N LEU A 155 -3.25 -21.71 -5.24
CA LEU A 155 -3.46 -20.29 -5.54
C LEU A 155 -3.27 -19.99 -7.02
N GLY A 156 -4.37 -19.60 -7.69
CA GLY A 156 -4.31 -19.09 -9.06
C GLY A 156 -3.85 -17.62 -9.12
N LEU A 157 -3.37 -17.19 -10.29
CA LEU A 157 -2.95 -15.78 -10.48
C LEU A 157 -4.08 -14.76 -10.24
N ASN A 158 -5.33 -15.16 -10.44
CA ASN A 158 -6.49 -14.29 -10.20
C ASN A 158 -6.85 -14.18 -8.71
N ASP A 159 -6.35 -15.08 -7.89
CA ASP A 159 -6.62 -15.15 -6.45
C ASP A 159 -5.43 -14.69 -5.62
N ILE A 160 -4.44 -14.05 -6.25
CA ILE A 160 -3.16 -13.70 -5.62
C ILE A 160 -3.32 -12.78 -4.39
N ASP A 161 -4.34 -11.94 -4.36
CA ASP A 161 -4.61 -11.02 -3.26
C ASP A 161 -5.44 -11.67 -2.14
N LYS A 162 -6.01 -12.86 -2.37
CA LYS A 162 -6.87 -13.56 -1.42
C LYS A 162 -6.20 -13.86 -0.07
N PRO A 163 -4.96 -14.41 0.00
CA PRO A 163 -4.26 -14.60 1.27
C PRO A 163 -4.08 -13.32 2.06
N PHE A 164 -3.80 -12.22 1.36
CA PHE A 164 -3.66 -10.90 1.96
C PHE A 164 -4.98 -10.45 2.58
N VAL A 165 -6.06 -10.45 1.80
CA VAL A 165 -7.39 -10.02 2.22
C VAL A 165 -7.89 -10.84 3.42
N GLU A 166 -7.76 -12.16 3.37
CA GLU A 166 -8.19 -13.04 4.45
C GLU A 166 -7.38 -12.86 5.74
N THR A 167 -6.08 -12.61 5.61
CA THR A 167 -5.23 -12.30 6.77
C THR A 167 -5.64 -10.97 7.42
N ILE A 168 -5.84 -9.91 6.62
CA ILE A 168 -6.30 -8.63 7.14
C ILE A 168 -7.67 -8.79 7.81
N LYS A 169 -8.58 -9.52 7.18
CA LYS A 169 -9.91 -9.80 7.73
C LYS A 169 -9.85 -10.53 9.07
N SER A 170 -9.01 -11.54 9.17
CA SER A 170 -8.77 -12.27 10.42
C SER A 170 -8.20 -11.35 11.50
N ALA A 171 -7.19 -10.54 11.17
CA ALA A 171 -6.61 -9.60 12.12
C ALA A 171 -7.61 -8.54 12.59
N MET A 172 -8.37 -7.94 11.68
CA MET A 172 -9.35 -6.90 11.99
C MET A 172 -10.60 -7.41 12.71
N SER A 173 -10.87 -8.70 12.70
CA SER A 173 -11.93 -9.28 13.54
C SER A 173 -11.59 -9.23 15.04
N HIS A 174 -10.33 -8.99 15.38
CA HIS A 174 -9.83 -8.94 16.76
C HIS A 174 -9.31 -7.57 17.17
N LYS A 175 -8.76 -6.79 16.22
CA LYS A 175 -8.08 -5.51 16.48
C LYS A 175 -8.35 -4.49 15.37
N SER A 176 -8.47 -3.22 15.73
CA SER A 176 -8.47 -2.13 14.76
C SER A 176 -7.09 -1.94 14.11
N LEU A 177 -7.03 -1.21 12.97
CA LEU A 177 -5.75 -0.88 12.33
C LEU A 177 -4.80 -0.12 13.26
N ALA A 178 -5.34 0.78 14.11
CA ALA A 178 -4.55 1.51 15.09
C ALA A 178 -3.94 0.59 16.17
N GLU A 179 -4.71 -0.38 16.66
CA GLU A 179 -4.20 -1.38 17.60
C GLU A 179 -3.18 -2.31 16.96
N LEU A 180 -3.39 -2.69 15.68
CA LEU A 180 -2.39 -3.45 14.92
C LEU A 180 -1.10 -2.65 14.71
N ALA A 181 -1.20 -1.35 14.45
CA ALA A 181 -0.04 -0.46 14.32
C ALA A 181 0.76 -0.34 15.63
N ASN A 182 0.10 -0.44 16.76
CA ASN A 182 0.74 -0.37 18.09
C ASN A 182 1.19 -1.72 18.65
N ASN A 183 0.96 -2.81 17.93
CA ASN A 183 1.30 -4.14 18.43
C ASN A 183 2.81 -4.42 18.39
N PRO A 184 3.42 -4.90 19.49
CA PRO A 184 4.86 -5.08 19.60
C PRO A 184 5.42 -6.30 18.85
N SER A 185 4.61 -7.25 18.39
CA SER A 185 5.10 -8.56 17.93
C SER A 185 4.61 -8.95 16.54
N ASN A 186 5.54 -9.08 15.58
CA ASN A 186 5.26 -9.68 14.28
C ASN A 186 4.76 -11.13 14.39
N ALA A 187 5.18 -11.88 15.42
CA ALA A 187 4.79 -13.26 15.62
C ALA A 187 3.28 -13.39 15.92
N GLU A 188 2.72 -12.42 16.65
CA GLU A 188 1.27 -12.41 16.92
C GLU A 188 0.47 -12.16 15.64
N LEU A 189 0.96 -11.31 14.74
CA LEU A 189 0.30 -11.02 13.48
C LEU A 189 0.34 -12.20 12.50
N GLN A 190 1.38 -13.02 12.58
CA GLN A 190 1.49 -14.25 11.79
C GLN A 190 0.41 -15.28 12.16
N ALA A 191 -0.09 -15.23 13.38
CA ALA A 191 -1.17 -16.11 13.82
C ALA A 191 -2.49 -15.88 13.06
N TYR A 192 -2.65 -14.69 12.45
CA TYR A 192 -3.82 -14.33 11.63
C TYR A 192 -3.75 -14.85 10.19
N ILE A 193 -2.61 -15.35 9.72
CA ILE A 193 -2.50 -15.94 8.39
C ILE A 193 -3.27 -17.27 8.40
N PRO A 194 -4.25 -17.48 7.51
CA PRO A 194 -4.95 -18.74 7.38
C PRO A 194 -3.98 -19.91 7.17
N GLU A 195 -4.29 -21.07 7.74
CA GLU A 195 -3.37 -22.20 7.77
C GLU A 195 -2.97 -22.69 6.38
N GLU A 196 -3.90 -22.65 5.43
CA GLU A 196 -3.67 -23.01 4.02
C GLU A 196 -2.67 -22.10 3.30
N TYR A 197 -2.40 -20.88 3.82
CA TYR A 197 -1.42 -19.93 3.26
C TYR A 197 -0.13 -19.86 4.08
N ARG A 198 -0.03 -20.64 5.17
CA ARG A 198 1.21 -20.72 5.97
C ARG A 198 2.22 -21.58 5.26
N ILE A 199 3.13 -20.94 4.58
CA ILE A 199 4.32 -21.54 3.99
C ILE A 199 5.53 -21.30 4.90
N LYS A 200 6.59 -22.05 4.67
CA LYS A 200 7.82 -22.00 5.50
C LYS A 200 8.41 -20.60 5.61
N ASP A 201 8.26 -19.79 4.56
CA ASP A 201 8.68 -18.39 4.52
C ASP A 201 7.42 -17.53 4.35
N ILE A 202 7.11 -16.74 5.33
CA ILE A 202 5.88 -15.96 5.47
C ILE A 202 5.61 -15.06 4.26
N PRO A 203 4.48 -15.22 3.56
CA PRO A 203 4.15 -14.39 2.39
C PRO A 203 3.79 -12.95 2.76
N LEU A 204 3.36 -12.72 4.02
CA LEU A 204 2.97 -11.42 4.54
C LEU A 204 3.97 -10.96 5.59
N ILE A 205 4.44 -9.75 5.44
CA ILE A 205 5.34 -9.10 6.40
C ILE A 205 4.61 -7.87 6.93
N TRP A 206 4.30 -7.89 8.21
CA TRP A 206 3.84 -6.72 8.93
C TRP A 206 5.06 -5.88 9.29
N ILE A 207 5.07 -4.63 8.88
CA ILE A 207 6.16 -3.72 9.17
C ILE A 207 5.55 -2.49 9.81
N ARG A 208 6.07 -2.15 10.99
CA ARG A 208 5.69 -0.95 11.73
C ARG A 208 6.77 0.11 11.57
N ASN A 209 6.38 1.36 11.70
CA ASN A 209 7.30 2.50 11.61
C ASN A 209 8.36 2.50 12.74
N ASP A 210 8.04 1.95 13.91
CA ASP A 210 8.96 1.80 15.04
C ASP A 210 10.03 0.71 14.84
N CYS A 211 9.92 -0.11 13.79
CA CYS A 211 10.99 -1.02 13.37
C CYS A 211 12.21 -0.27 12.77
N TYR A 212 12.08 1.02 12.54
CA TYR A 212 13.17 1.93 12.17
C TYR A 212 13.27 3.07 13.20
N PRO A 213 13.65 2.76 14.46
CA PRO A 213 13.84 3.80 15.47
C PRO A 213 14.97 4.72 15.01
N GLY A 214 14.68 5.99 14.83
CA GLY A 214 15.69 7.01 14.55
C GLY A 214 15.57 7.72 13.20
N ILE A 215 14.56 7.46 12.38
CA ILE A 215 14.28 8.34 11.24
C ILE A 215 13.46 9.52 11.78
N ALA A 216 14.16 10.60 12.16
CA ALA A 216 13.51 11.87 12.50
C ALA A 216 12.71 12.38 11.27
N ASP A 217 11.67 13.19 11.50
CA ASP A 217 10.84 13.76 10.42
C ASP A 217 11.66 14.55 9.39
N GLU A 218 12.79 15.09 9.80
CA GLU A 218 13.77 15.77 8.93
C GLU A 218 14.50 14.78 8.01
N ASP A 219 14.84 13.59 8.50
CA ASP A 219 15.51 12.54 7.74
C ASP A 219 14.55 11.81 6.79
N ARG A 220 13.24 11.75 7.10
CA ARG A 220 12.21 11.22 6.19
C ARG A 220 12.21 11.98 4.87
N LYS A 221 12.34 13.31 4.91
CA LYS A 221 12.47 14.14 3.72
C LYS A 221 13.74 13.82 2.91
N GLY A 222 14.83 13.42 3.57
CA GLY A 222 16.09 13.01 2.93
C GLY A 222 15.99 11.70 2.15
N ILE A 223 15.17 10.75 2.59
CA ILE A 223 14.98 9.45 1.91
C ILE A 223 14.35 9.63 0.52
N PHE A 224 13.58 10.70 0.30
CA PHE A 224 12.91 11.01 -0.96
C PHE A 224 13.75 11.82 -1.93
N ASN A 225 14.94 12.30 -1.54
CA ASN A 225 15.86 13.04 -2.41
C ASN A 225 16.82 12.16 -3.24
N ILE A 226 16.61 10.83 -3.25
CA ILE A 226 17.49 9.87 -3.95
C ILE A 226 17.00 9.57 -5.40
N TYR A 227 16.23 10.48 -6.01
CA TYR A 227 15.82 10.37 -7.41
C TYR A 227 16.16 11.61 -8.22
#